data_b3a3990e8d221d50bf5554e971161f17
#
_entry.id   b3a3990e8d221d50bf5554e971161f17
#
_cell.length_a   1.000
_cell.length_b   1.000
_cell.length_c   1.000
_cell.angle_alpha   90.00
_cell.angle_beta   90.00
_cell.angle_gamma   90.00
#
_symmetry.space_group_name_H-M   'P 1'
#
loop_
_entity.id
_entity.type
_entity.pdbx_description
1 polymer ?
#
loop_
_entity_poly.entity_id
_entity_poly.type
_entity_poly.pdbx_seq_one_letter_code
_entity_poly.pdbx_strand_id
1 'polypeptide(L)'
;MNKQFLAILGVLVIVMGGAALLVFRQGASEKPAVTAQLGQPLLRGLKASEVASIAIREPKASLTLAKKDNRWTIAEKNGFSADLDKVTDLVVKAIELKAGQVEPIGEKDRARLNLAEPGKGEGAATSITFKAADGKILAQLLVGKKYFKKEPEGDASKAQGDGRFVMLTSDPNQVYTVSDPLRLATASSGDWISKEGVAIERVKTLEVKPADGTDGYRIERVTDGIDWKLDRAAPGQTLDVSRANAASYSLSRIDIEDLAAPDANTGLDKPTTLTATTFDGLTYTLRIGNIEKDKAFVKVEVEGAPVRESTPPKDEKAEDKEKREKAFADETKKLDERIAREKTLKDYVLVISAKKLADTLRKRAELLEQKKPEGKPAAKK
;
A
#
# COMPACT_ATOMS: atom_id res chain seq x y z
N MET A 1 -0.75 17.62 -4.44
CA MET A 1 0.37 16.94 -5.13
C MET A 1 1.01 17.94 -6.10
N ASN A 2 2.30 18.17 -5.95
CA ASN A 2 2.99 19.26 -6.62
C ASN A 2 3.24 18.89 -8.10
N LYS A 3 2.77 19.73 -9.05
CA LYS A 3 2.92 19.50 -10.50
C LYS A 3 4.38 19.28 -10.94
N GLN A 4 5.33 19.77 -10.16
CA GLN A 4 6.78 19.55 -10.38
C GLN A 4 7.20 18.09 -10.12
N PHE A 5 6.53 17.39 -9.19
CA PHE A 5 6.80 15.98 -8.91
C PHE A 5 6.33 15.06 -10.05
N LEU A 6 5.19 15.39 -10.66
CA LEU A 6 4.69 14.66 -11.85
C LEU A 6 5.58 14.87 -13.08
N ALA A 7 6.13 16.08 -13.23
CA ALA A 7 7.04 16.38 -14.34
C ALA A 7 8.38 15.63 -14.20
N ILE A 8 8.89 15.50 -12.98
CA ILE A 8 10.11 14.71 -12.68
C ILE A 8 9.86 13.22 -12.94
N LEU A 9 8.71 12.71 -12.55
CA LEU A 9 8.32 11.30 -12.81
C LEU A 9 8.19 11.03 -14.32
N GLY A 10 7.60 11.95 -15.08
CA GLY A 10 7.48 11.85 -16.55
C GLY A 10 8.83 11.87 -17.27
N VAL A 11 9.77 12.72 -16.82
CA VAL A 11 11.13 12.76 -17.35
C VAL A 11 11.92 11.49 -17.03
N LEU A 12 11.73 10.91 -15.82
CA LEU A 12 12.37 9.66 -15.41
C LEU A 12 11.91 8.46 -16.25
N VAL A 13 10.64 8.39 -16.63
CA VAL A 13 10.08 7.35 -17.51
C VAL A 13 10.60 7.49 -18.95
N ILE A 14 10.77 8.71 -19.46
CA ILE A 14 11.29 8.96 -20.81
C ILE A 14 12.80 8.68 -20.89
N VAL A 15 13.56 9.03 -19.86
CA VAL A 15 15.00 8.71 -19.77
C VAL A 15 15.23 7.20 -19.62
N MET A 16 14.31 6.47 -18.94
CA MET A 16 14.37 5.00 -18.84
C MET A 16 14.06 4.27 -20.16
N GLY A 17 13.27 4.87 -21.05
CA GLY A 17 12.95 4.28 -22.36
C GLY A 17 14.00 4.54 -23.45
N GLY A 18 14.77 5.63 -23.36
CA GLY A 18 15.73 6.05 -24.40
C GLY A 18 17.14 5.45 -24.27
N ALA A 19 17.53 5.04 -23.07
CA ALA A 19 18.89 4.53 -22.82
C ALA A 19 19.09 3.03 -23.16
N ALA A 20 18.01 2.28 -23.44
CA ALA A 20 18.08 0.84 -23.73
C ALA A 20 18.72 0.50 -25.09
N LEU A 21 18.94 1.46 -25.97
CA LEU A 21 19.42 1.23 -27.35
C LEU A 21 20.92 1.47 -27.58
N LEU A 22 21.66 1.99 -26.60
CA LEU A 22 23.07 2.40 -26.83
C LEU A 22 24.16 1.60 -26.10
N VAL A 23 23.84 0.57 -25.31
CA VAL A 23 24.85 -0.13 -24.48
C VAL A 23 25.03 -1.61 -24.86
N PHE A 24 24.71 -2.04 -26.08
CA PHE A 24 24.98 -3.44 -26.52
C PHE A 24 26.41 -3.71 -27.02
N ARG A 25 27.36 -2.77 -26.85
CA ARG A 25 28.76 -2.99 -27.23
C ARG A 25 29.72 -2.36 -26.23
N GLN A 26 30.03 -3.07 -25.15
CA GLN A 26 31.37 -3.00 -24.54
C GLN A 26 31.57 -4.17 -23.56
N GLY A 27 32.65 -4.88 -23.81
CA GLY A 27 33.00 -6.17 -23.22
C GLY A 27 33.22 -6.17 -21.72
N ALA A 28 33.19 -7.39 -21.19
CA ALA A 28 33.55 -7.72 -19.82
C ALA A 28 34.99 -7.30 -19.52
N SER A 29 35.12 -6.18 -18.83
CA SER A 29 36.37 -5.83 -18.14
C SER A 29 36.11 -6.07 -16.66
N GLU A 30 36.95 -6.87 -16.03
CA GLU A 30 37.03 -6.96 -14.58
C GLU A 30 37.14 -5.54 -14.01
N LYS A 31 36.07 -5.07 -13.36
CA LYS A 31 36.10 -3.75 -12.72
C LYS A 31 36.95 -3.86 -11.47
N PRO A 32 38.05 -3.09 -11.31
CA PRO A 32 38.77 -3.04 -10.05
C PRO A 32 37.82 -2.62 -8.92
N ALA A 33 37.99 -3.18 -7.73
CA ALA A 33 37.26 -2.77 -6.54
C ALA A 33 37.38 -1.25 -6.36
N VAL A 34 36.30 -0.52 -6.61
CA VAL A 34 36.30 0.94 -6.58
C VAL A 34 36.14 1.36 -5.13
N THR A 35 37.25 1.73 -4.47
CA THR A 35 37.24 2.38 -3.16
C THR A 35 36.37 3.65 -3.27
N ALA A 36 35.29 3.71 -2.51
CA ALA A 36 34.41 4.88 -2.54
C ALA A 36 35.16 6.10 -1.97
N GLN A 37 35.15 7.19 -2.74
CA GLN A 37 35.68 8.48 -2.29
C GLN A 37 34.57 9.25 -1.56
N LEU A 38 34.96 10.08 -0.59
CA LEU A 38 34.05 10.96 0.14
C LEU A 38 33.16 11.77 -0.81
N GLY A 39 31.85 11.81 -0.51
CA GLY A 39 30.88 12.52 -1.32
C GLY A 39 30.49 11.85 -2.63
N GLN A 40 31.14 10.73 -2.99
CA GLN A 40 30.79 9.97 -4.19
C GLN A 40 29.73 8.91 -3.90
N PRO A 41 28.90 8.54 -4.90
CA PRO A 41 27.92 7.46 -4.74
C PRO A 41 28.62 6.15 -4.34
N LEU A 42 28.07 5.50 -3.30
CA LEU A 42 28.58 4.22 -2.78
C LEU A 42 28.28 3.05 -3.73
N LEU A 43 27.07 2.98 -4.26
CA LEU A 43 26.63 1.90 -5.15
C LEU A 43 26.81 2.32 -6.62
N ARG A 44 28.06 2.57 -7.01
CA ARG A 44 28.38 2.98 -8.38
C ARG A 44 27.96 1.92 -9.39
N GLY A 45 27.25 2.32 -10.42
CA GLY A 45 26.79 1.45 -11.50
C GLY A 45 25.46 0.74 -11.21
N LEU A 46 24.84 0.93 -10.04
CA LEU A 46 23.47 0.51 -9.83
C LEU A 46 22.52 1.38 -10.64
N LYS A 47 21.73 0.77 -11.53
CA LYS A 47 20.72 1.46 -12.34
C LYS A 47 19.35 0.94 -11.99
N ALA A 48 18.41 1.85 -11.73
CA ALA A 48 17.03 1.51 -11.37
C ALA A 48 16.35 0.59 -12.40
N SER A 49 16.64 0.80 -13.70
CA SER A 49 16.07 -0.01 -14.80
C SER A 49 16.52 -1.47 -14.80
N GLU A 50 17.68 -1.77 -14.21
CA GLU A 50 18.23 -3.13 -14.15
C GLU A 50 17.74 -3.91 -12.92
N VAL A 51 17.16 -3.21 -11.91
CA VAL A 51 16.70 -3.85 -10.67
C VAL A 51 15.36 -4.56 -10.92
N ALA A 52 15.36 -5.87 -10.77
CA ALA A 52 14.17 -6.71 -10.87
C ALA A 52 13.78 -7.35 -9.53
N SER A 53 14.70 -7.41 -8.55
CA SER A 53 14.40 -7.92 -7.20
C SER A 53 15.26 -7.23 -6.16
N ILE A 54 14.69 -7.06 -4.96
CA ILE A 54 15.36 -6.49 -3.78
C ILE A 54 15.11 -7.45 -2.63
N ALA A 55 16.17 -8.06 -2.12
CA ALA A 55 16.09 -8.90 -0.92
C ALA A 55 16.58 -8.11 0.29
N ILE A 56 15.75 -7.99 1.31
CA ILE A 56 16.08 -7.37 2.59
C ILE A 56 16.11 -8.48 3.63
N ARG A 57 17.24 -8.60 4.34
CA ARG A 57 17.41 -9.60 5.39
C ARG A 57 17.85 -8.94 6.67
N GLU A 58 17.03 -9.02 7.68
CA GLU A 58 17.31 -8.65 9.06
C GLU A 58 17.75 -9.89 9.88
N PRO A 59 18.24 -9.73 11.11
CA PRO A 59 18.64 -10.86 11.95
C PRO A 59 17.56 -11.91 12.17
N LYS A 60 16.27 -11.51 12.17
CA LYS A 60 15.13 -12.39 12.49
C LYS A 60 14.06 -12.44 11.40
N ALA A 61 14.21 -11.70 10.32
CA ALA A 61 13.21 -11.59 9.27
C ALA A 61 13.87 -11.45 7.91
N SER A 62 13.17 -11.86 6.87
CA SER A 62 13.55 -11.63 5.48
C SER A 62 12.34 -11.22 4.66
N LEU A 63 12.56 -10.39 3.66
CA LEU A 63 11.56 -9.93 2.74
C LEU A 63 12.17 -9.81 1.35
N THR A 64 11.43 -10.28 0.35
CA THR A 64 11.82 -10.18 -1.05
C THR A 64 10.77 -9.39 -1.83
N LEU A 65 11.18 -8.24 -2.33
CA LEU A 65 10.43 -7.47 -3.32
C LEU A 65 10.85 -7.95 -4.70
N ALA A 66 9.92 -8.37 -5.53
CA ALA A 66 10.19 -8.88 -6.86
C ALA A 66 9.27 -8.23 -7.90
N LYS A 67 9.82 -7.89 -9.05
CA LYS A 67 9.05 -7.38 -10.18
C LYS A 67 8.47 -8.55 -10.96
N LYS A 68 7.14 -8.64 -10.99
CA LYS A 68 6.38 -9.65 -11.75
C LYS A 68 5.32 -8.94 -12.58
N ASP A 69 5.24 -9.26 -13.87
CA ASP A 69 4.26 -8.67 -14.79
C ASP A 69 4.22 -7.12 -14.71
N ASN A 70 5.40 -6.52 -14.67
CA ASN A 70 5.62 -5.07 -14.51
C ASN A 70 5.11 -4.44 -13.19
N ARG A 71 4.78 -5.25 -12.19
CA ARG A 71 4.37 -4.82 -10.85
C ARG A 71 5.34 -5.33 -9.80
N TRP A 72 5.57 -4.53 -8.74
CA TRP A 72 6.35 -4.96 -7.60
C TRP A 72 5.46 -5.75 -6.64
N THR A 73 5.94 -6.89 -6.18
CA THR A 73 5.24 -7.82 -5.30
C THR A 73 6.12 -8.27 -4.15
N ILE A 74 5.51 -8.77 -3.09
CA ILE A 74 6.19 -9.31 -1.90
C ILE A 74 6.08 -10.84 -1.95
N ALA A 75 7.22 -11.52 -2.12
CA ALA A 75 7.25 -12.97 -2.28
C ALA A 75 6.69 -13.70 -1.04
N GLU A 76 7.06 -13.28 0.14
CA GLU A 76 6.64 -13.86 1.44
C GLU A 76 5.14 -13.60 1.76
N LYS A 77 4.47 -12.78 0.95
CA LYS A 77 3.02 -12.49 1.03
C LYS A 77 2.28 -13.01 -0.20
N ASN A 78 2.68 -14.17 -0.71
CA ASN A 78 2.08 -14.83 -1.88
C ASN A 78 1.96 -13.92 -3.11
N GLY A 79 2.94 -13.05 -3.33
CA GLY A 79 2.96 -12.13 -4.45
C GLY A 79 2.01 -10.95 -4.33
N PHE A 80 1.59 -10.58 -3.11
CA PHE A 80 0.80 -9.36 -2.89
C PHE A 80 1.54 -8.13 -3.38
N SER A 81 0.81 -7.14 -3.88
CA SER A 81 1.38 -5.91 -4.44
C SER A 81 2.16 -5.13 -3.39
N ALA A 82 3.39 -4.76 -3.72
CA ALA A 82 4.19 -3.84 -2.93
C ALA A 82 3.83 -2.38 -3.26
N ASP A 83 4.10 -1.50 -2.29
CA ASP A 83 3.98 -0.05 -2.44
C ASP A 83 5.08 0.45 -3.39
N LEU A 84 4.69 0.82 -4.60
CA LEU A 84 5.61 1.24 -5.66
C LEU A 84 6.43 2.48 -5.27
N ASP A 85 5.82 3.43 -4.56
CA ASP A 85 6.50 4.67 -4.16
C ASP A 85 7.63 4.37 -3.20
N LYS A 86 7.41 3.45 -2.25
CA LYS A 86 8.44 3.01 -1.29
C LYS A 86 9.56 2.21 -1.96
N VAL A 87 9.20 1.31 -2.89
CA VAL A 87 10.22 0.56 -3.64
C VAL A 87 11.07 1.52 -4.46
N THR A 88 10.44 2.48 -5.12
CA THR A 88 11.14 3.51 -5.89
C THR A 88 12.03 4.37 -5.00
N ASP A 89 11.52 4.82 -3.85
CA ASP A 89 12.28 5.62 -2.87
C ASP A 89 13.53 4.86 -2.38
N LEU A 90 13.39 3.57 -2.05
CA LEU A 90 14.55 2.74 -1.65
C LEU A 90 15.60 2.66 -2.75
N VAL A 91 15.19 2.40 -4.00
CA VAL A 91 16.12 2.28 -5.13
C VAL A 91 16.80 3.61 -5.42
N VAL A 92 16.06 4.71 -5.45
CA VAL A 92 16.62 6.05 -5.69
C VAL A 92 17.60 6.43 -4.58
N LYS A 93 17.23 6.26 -3.32
CA LYS A 93 18.13 6.52 -2.18
C LYS A 93 19.38 5.66 -2.22
N ALA A 94 19.26 4.39 -2.59
CA ALA A 94 20.41 3.52 -2.74
C ALA A 94 21.39 4.00 -3.82
N ILE A 95 20.88 4.48 -4.96
CA ILE A 95 21.70 5.04 -6.07
C ILE A 95 22.36 6.34 -5.64
N GLU A 96 21.66 7.20 -4.91
CA GLU A 96 22.13 8.50 -4.46
C GLU A 96 22.98 8.45 -3.18
N LEU A 97 23.10 7.28 -2.56
CA LEU A 97 23.78 7.10 -1.27
C LEU A 97 25.27 7.48 -1.41
N LYS A 98 25.69 8.49 -0.64
CA LYS A 98 27.07 9.01 -0.67
C LYS A 98 27.81 8.72 0.63
N ALA A 99 29.10 8.39 0.50
CA ALA A 99 29.98 8.24 1.63
C ALA A 99 30.22 9.59 2.33
N GLY A 100 29.92 9.67 3.63
CA GLY A 100 30.23 10.82 4.49
C GLY A 100 31.62 10.70 5.09
N GLN A 101 31.93 9.58 5.73
CA GLN A 101 33.24 9.21 6.28
C GLN A 101 33.55 7.77 5.90
N VAL A 102 34.83 7.45 5.83
CA VAL A 102 35.34 6.12 5.48
C VAL A 102 36.41 5.77 6.50
N GLU A 103 36.25 4.63 7.17
CA GLU A 103 37.21 4.13 8.15
C GLU A 103 37.46 2.63 7.96
N PRO A 104 38.69 2.17 8.13
CA PRO A 104 39.00 0.73 8.13
C PRO A 104 38.30 0.06 9.31
N ILE A 105 37.79 -1.14 9.10
CA ILE A 105 37.14 -1.95 10.14
C ILE A 105 37.65 -3.39 10.11
N GLY A 106 38.05 -3.88 11.29
CA GLY A 106 38.36 -5.27 11.46
C GLY A 106 37.10 -6.15 11.62
N GLU A 107 37.20 -7.42 11.27
CA GLU A 107 36.09 -8.35 11.36
C GLU A 107 35.48 -8.42 12.78
N LYS A 108 36.32 -8.36 13.81
CA LYS A 108 35.92 -8.39 15.24
C LYS A 108 35.11 -7.16 15.65
N ASP A 109 35.30 -6.04 14.98
CA ASP A 109 34.62 -4.76 15.31
C ASP A 109 33.28 -4.59 14.59
N ARG A 110 33.01 -5.37 13.55
CA ARG A 110 31.77 -5.28 12.77
C ARG A 110 30.51 -5.45 13.61
N ALA A 111 30.53 -6.40 14.56
CA ALA A 111 29.40 -6.66 15.45
C ALA A 111 29.03 -5.44 16.30
N ARG A 112 30.02 -4.63 16.73
CA ARG A 112 29.82 -3.42 17.53
C ARG A 112 29.01 -2.36 16.76
N LEU A 113 29.15 -2.32 15.44
CA LEU A 113 28.41 -1.41 14.55
C LEU A 113 27.15 -2.06 13.92
N ASN A 114 26.77 -3.27 14.34
CA ASN A 114 25.73 -4.10 13.71
C ASN A 114 26.00 -4.33 12.23
N LEU A 115 27.25 -4.61 11.88
CA LEU A 115 27.73 -4.90 10.52
C LEU A 115 28.27 -6.33 10.39
N ALA A 116 28.02 -7.19 11.40
CA ALA A 116 28.30 -8.62 11.27
C ALA A 116 27.41 -9.27 10.21
N GLU A 117 27.79 -10.46 9.76
CA GLU A 117 27.07 -11.16 8.69
C GLU A 117 25.57 -11.35 9.03
N PRO A 118 24.63 -11.02 8.10
CA PRO A 118 23.21 -11.11 8.37
C PRO A 118 22.76 -12.51 8.79
N GLY A 119 21.95 -12.57 9.85
CA GLY A 119 21.44 -13.83 10.40
C GLY A 119 22.43 -14.60 11.30
N LYS A 120 23.62 -14.09 11.55
CA LYS A 120 24.65 -14.73 12.40
C LYS A 120 24.92 -13.97 13.69
N GLY A 121 24.06 -14.19 14.69
CA GLY A 121 24.34 -13.76 16.06
C GLY A 121 24.09 -12.28 16.38
N GLU A 122 24.70 -11.86 17.50
CA GLU A 122 24.57 -10.48 17.98
C GLU A 122 25.36 -9.51 17.10
N GLY A 123 24.78 -8.34 16.87
CA GLY A 123 25.38 -7.31 15.99
C GLY A 123 25.28 -7.62 14.50
N ALA A 124 24.40 -8.55 14.09
CA ALA A 124 24.15 -8.83 12.70
C ALA A 124 23.57 -7.62 11.94
N ALA A 125 24.02 -7.41 10.72
CA ALA A 125 23.57 -6.34 9.84
C ALA A 125 22.18 -6.61 9.26
N THR A 126 21.49 -5.54 8.85
CA THR A 126 20.45 -5.65 7.83
C THR A 126 21.11 -5.63 6.46
N SER A 127 20.89 -6.65 5.62
CA SER A 127 21.40 -6.62 4.25
C SER A 127 20.30 -6.22 3.26
N ILE A 128 20.67 -5.38 2.31
CA ILE A 128 19.85 -5.04 1.14
C ILE A 128 20.60 -5.50 -0.10
N THR A 129 20.01 -6.42 -0.86
CA THR A 129 20.61 -6.98 -2.06
C THR A 129 19.74 -6.64 -3.27
N PHE A 130 20.29 -5.91 -4.22
CA PHE A 130 19.64 -5.58 -5.49
C PHE A 130 20.06 -6.59 -6.55
N LYS A 131 19.09 -7.16 -7.26
CA LYS A 131 19.33 -8.19 -8.29
C LYS A 131 18.68 -7.83 -9.60
N ALA A 132 19.30 -8.27 -10.68
CA ALA A 132 18.75 -8.24 -12.03
C ALA A 132 17.72 -9.38 -12.24
N ALA A 133 17.04 -9.38 -13.38
CA ALA A 133 16.02 -10.38 -13.73
C ALA A 133 16.58 -11.81 -13.83
N ASP A 134 17.84 -11.96 -14.21
CA ASP A 134 18.58 -13.24 -14.27
C ASP A 134 19.09 -13.72 -12.89
N GLY A 135 18.79 -12.96 -11.81
CA GLY A 135 19.25 -13.24 -10.45
C GLY A 135 20.65 -12.74 -10.12
N LYS A 136 21.36 -12.12 -11.06
CA LYS A 136 22.68 -11.54 -10.82
C LYS A 136 22.61 -10.43 -9.80
N ILE A 137 23.51 -10.46 -8.82
CA ILE A 137 23.63 -9.38 -7.83
C ILE A 137 24.22 -8.14 -8.53
N LEU A 138 23.45 -7.06 -8.50
CA LEU A 138 23.87 -5.74 -8.99
C LEU A 138 24.61 -4.96 -7.91
N ALA A 139 24.11 -5.00 -6.69
CA ALA A 139 24.71 -4.37 -5.53
C ALA A 139 24.23 -5.04 -4.23
N GLN A 140 25.06 -4.97 -3.20
CA GLN A 140 24.67 -5.42 -1.86
C GLN A 140 25.26 -4.47 -0.82
N LEU A 141 24.38 -4.01 0.07
CA LEU A 141 24.68 -3.08 1.15
C LEU A 141 24.36 -3.73 2.49
N LEU A 142 25.28 -3.67 3.43
CA LEU A 142 25.04 -3.99 4.83
C LEU A 142 24.75 -2.70 5.59
N VAL A 143 23.63 -2.66 6.30
CA VAL A 143 23.15 -1.51 7.05
C VAL A 143 23.27 -1.81 8.53
N GLY A 144 24.04 -1.00 9.22
CA GLY A 144 24.36 -1.15 10.64
C GLY A 144 23.59 -0.19 11.54
N LYS A 145 24.22 0.19 12.65
CA LYS A 145 23.67 1.11 13.65
C LYS A 145 23.35 2.48 13.05
N LYS A 146 22.41 3.17 13.70
CA LYS A 146 22.19 4.60 13.48
C LYS A 146 23.44 5.39 13.86
N TYR A 147 23.74 6.41 13.07
CA TYR A 147 24.76 7.39 13.35
C TYR A 147 24.11 8.64 13.89
N PHE A 148 24.70 9.20 14.95
CA PHE A 148 24.26 10.45 15.58
C PHE A 148 25.44 11.42 15.65
N LYS A 149 25.26 12.64 15.15
CA LYS A 149 26.24 13.72 15.30
C LYS A 149 26.27 14.24 16.73
N LYS A 150 25.13 14.13 17.43
CA LYS A 150 24.93 14.50 18.82
C LYS A 150 24.13 13.38 19.50
N GLU A 151 24.54 12.99 20.69
CA GLU A 151 23.77 11.97 21.41
C GLU A 151 22.32 12.39 21.58
N PRO A 152 21.34 11.53 21.22
CA PRO A 152 19.93 11.87 21.34
C PRO A 152 19.52 11.93 22.81
N GLU A 153 18.66 12.88 23.14
CA GLU A 153 18.01 12.91 24.43
C GLU A 153 16.99 11.78 24.52
N GLY A 154 17.25 10.79 25.40
CA GLY A 154 16.36 9.65 25.61
C GLY A 154 16.78 8.37 24.87
N ASP A 155 15.79 7.53 24.52
CA ASP A 155 16.04 6.21 23.90
C ASP A 155 16.52 6.34 22.45
N ALA A 156 17.83 6.15 22.25
CA ALA A 156 18.47 6.17 20.94
C ALA A 156 17.87 5.18 19.93
N SER A 157 17.23 4.08 20.40
CA SER A 157 16.60 3.11 19.51
C SER A 157 15.38 3.71 18.79
N LYS A 158 14.67 4.63 19.45
CA LYS A 158 13.49 5.34 18.93
C LYS A 158 13.86 6.61 18.21
N ALA A 159 15.01 7.21 18.51
CA ALA A 159 15.46 8.44 17.88
C ALA A 159 15.76 8.20 16.38
N GLN A 160 15.46 9.23 15.58
CA GLN A 160 15.89 9.25 14.20
C GLN A 160 17.38 9.58 14.13
N GLY A 161 18.22 8.67 13.61
CA GLY A 161 19.63 8.97 13.41
C GLY A 161 19.87 10.07 12.36
N ASP A 162 21.02 10.74 12.46
CA ASP A 162 21.53 11.64 11.41
C ASP A 162 22.02 10.89 10.17
N GLY A 163 22.09 9.56 10.26
CA GLY A 163 22.52 8.65 9.22
C GLY A 163 22.71 7.23 9.72
N ARG A 164 23.46 6.45 8.97
CA ARG A 164 23.77 5.03 9.25
C ARG A 164 25.25 4.71 9.05
N PHE A 165 25.74 3.73 9.79
CA PHE A 165 26.93 2.99 9.41
C PHE A 165 26.55 1.95 8.36
N VAL A 166 27.28 1.91 7.26
CA VAL A 166 27.05 0.94 6.18
C VAL A 166 28.38 0.32 5.73
N MET A 167 28.28 -0.86 5.14
CA MET A 167 29.43 -1.57 4.57
C MET A 167 29.02 -2.20 3.23
N LEU A 168 29.91 -2.13 2.27
CA LEU A 168 29.76 -2.83 0.99
C LEU A 168 30.32 -4.24 1.11
N THR A 169 29.60 -5.24 0.62
CA THR A 169 30.15 -6.61 0.55
C THR A 169 31.32 -6.75 -0.42
N SER A 170 31.40 -5.84 -1.39
CA SER A 170 32.55 -5.71 -2.32
C SER A 170 33.80 -5.07 -1.68
N ASP A 171 33.64 -4.40 -0.53
CA ASP A 171 34.73 -3.77 0.22
C ASP A 171 34.53 -4.00 1.74
N PRO A 172 34.74 -5.23 2.20
CA PRO A 172 34.38 -5.64 3.56
C PRO A 172 35.32 -5.09 4.65
N ASN A 173 36.41 -4.43 4.27
CA ASN A 173 37.41 -3.90 5.21
C ASN A 173 37.20 -2.42 5.54
N GLN A 174 36.16 -1.82 5.00
CA GLN A 174 35.83 -0.41 5.23
C GLN A 174 34.38 -0.25 5.68
N VAL A 175 34.16 0.63 6.63
CA VAL A 175 32.86 1.12 7.05
C VAL A 175 32.68 2.55 6.57
N TYR A 176 31.47 2.84 6.12
CA TYR A 176 31.08 4.16 5.64
C TYR A 176 30.01 4.72 6.58
N THR A 177 30.02 6.02 6.82
CA THR A 177 28.85 6.73 7.32
C THR A 177 28.08 7.32 6.15
N VAL A 178 26.76 7.25 6.21
CA VAL A 178 25.86 7.88 5.24
C VAL A 178 24.89 8.78 5.96
N SER A 179 24.50 9.91 5.34
CA SER A 179 23.55 10.85 5.94
C SER A 179 22.09 10.41 5.83
N ASP A 180 21.77 9.44 4.95
CA ASP A 180 20.42 8.88 4.88
C ASP A 180 20.21 7.89 6.03
N PRO A 181 19.12 8.04 6.81
CA PRO A 181 18.78 7.11 7.89
C PRO A 181 18.33 5.73 7.42
N LEU A 182 18.18 5.49 6.11
CA LEU A 182 17.78 4.24 5.47
C LEU A 182 16.58 3.58 6.19
N ARG A 183 15.51 4.35 6.38
CA ARG A 183 14.31 3.90 7.10
C ARG A 183 13.64 2.69 6.47
N LEU A 184 13.76 2.56 5.15
CA LEU A 184 13.22 1.44 4.39
C LEU A 184 14.13 0.20 4.40
N ALA A 185 15.24 0.19 5.16
CA ALA A 185 16.03 -1.01 5.41
C ALA A 185 15.33 -1.91 6.44
N THR A 186 14.14 -2.42 6.13
CA THR A 186 13.34 -3.27 7.01
C THR A 186 12.69 -4.41 6.26
N ALA A 187 12.66 -5.60 6.89
CA ALA A 187 11.98 -6.77 6.39
C ALA A 187 10.52 -6.88 6.90
N SER A 188 10.00 -5.84 7.55
CA SER A 188 8.60 -5.76 7.98
C SER A 188 7.67 -5.65 6.77
N SER A 189 6.91 -6.69 6.44
CA SER A 189 6.02 -6.69 5.27
C SER A 189 4.95 -5.62 5.32
N GLY A 190 4.44 -5.25 6.50
CA GLY A 190 3.45 -4.18 6.68
C GLY A 190 3.94 -2.81 6.23
N ASP A 191 5.29 -2.59 6.20
CA ASP A 191 5.87 -1.37 5.68
C ASP A 191 5.90 -1.33 4.15
N TRP A 192 5.83 -2.50 3.50
CA TRP A 192 6.00 -2.63 2.05
C TRP A 192 4.72 -2.91 1.28
N ILE A 193 3.66 -3.40 1.92
CA ILE A 193 2.40 -3.70 1.23
C ILE A 193 1.77 -2.44 0.64
N SER A 194 1.17 -2.58 -0.54
CA SER A 194 0.30 -1.55 -1.09
C SER A 194 -0.90 -1.36 -0.17
N LYS A 195 -1.16 -0.12 0.23
CA LYS A 195 -2.32 0.23 1.06
C LYS A 195 -3.60 0.39 0.25
N GLU A 196 -3.52 0.29 -1.05
CA GLU A 196 -4.66 0.43 -1.94
C GLU A 196 -5.60 -0.77 -1.80
N GLY A 197 -6.71 -0.57 -1.12
CA GLY A 197 -7.77 -1.55 -0.97
C GLY A 197 -8.86 -1.40 -2.03
N VAL A 198 -10.12 -1.38 -1.60
CA VAL A 198 -11.28 -1.22 -2.48
C VAL A 198 -11.91 0.15 -2.31
N ALA A 199 -12.48 0.66 -3.40
CA ALA A 199 -13.29 1.87 -3.42
C ALA A 199 -14.69 1.54 -3.97
N ILE A 200 -15.67 1.41 -3.06
CA ILE A 200 -17.04 1.09 -3.42
C ILE A 200 -17.82 2.40 -3.49
N GLU A 201 -17.84 2.97 -4.68
CA GLU A 201 -18.47 4.24 -4.98
C GLU A 201 -19.84 4.03 -5.63
N ARG A 202 -20.68 5.06 -5.62
CA ARG A 202 -21.99 5.06 -6.28
C ARG A 202 -22.85 3.84 -5.93
N VAL A 203 -22.88 3.49 -4.62
CA VAL A 203 -23.64 2.33 -4.11
C VAL A 203 -25.11 2.48 -4.42
N LYS A 204 -25.70 1.50 -5.10
CA LYS A 204 -27.13 1.40 -5.43
C LYS A 204 -27.88 0.60 -4.37
N THR A 205 -27.33 -0.53 -3.95
CA THR A 205 -27.88 -1.34 -2.86
C THR A 205 -26.78 -1.71 -1.87
N LEU A 206 -27.15 -1.76 -0.60
CA LEU A 206 -26.26 -2.21 0.48
C LEU A 206 -27.02 -3.18 1.38
N GLU A 207 -26.54 -4.41 1.47
CA GLU A 207 -27.09 -5.46 2.32
C GLU A 207 -26.05 -5.90 3.33
N VAL A 208 -26.45 -6.03 4.59
CA VAL A 208 -25.61 -6.54 5.68
C VAL A 208 -26.32 -7.70 6.35
N LYS A 209 -25.65 -8.85 6.38
CA LYS A 209 -26.08 -10.08 7.04
C LYS A 209 -25.10 -10.38 8.18
N PRO A 210 -25.48 -10.14 9.45
CA PRO A 210 -24.63 -10.41 10.60
C PRO A 210 -24.32 -11.90 10.76
N ALA A 211 -23.12 -12.21 11.27
CA ALA A 211 -22.62 -13.57 11.53
C ALA A 211 -23.44 -14.32 12.59
N ASP A 212 -23.99 -13.58 13.56
CA ASP A 212 -24.80 -14.09 14.69
C ASP A 212 -26.25 -14.39 14.31
N GLY A 213 -26.64 -14.18 13.06
CA GLY A 213 -28.00 -14.37 12.57
C GLY A 213 -29.01 -13.34 13.09
N THR A 214 -28.55 -12.25 13.71
CA THR A 214 -29.43 -11.14 14.09
C THR A 214 -29.98 -10.42 12.88
N ASP A 215 -31.00 -9.56 13.10
CA ASP A 215 -31.70 -8.85 12.03
C ASP A 215 -30.75 -7.90 11.28
N GLY A 216 -30.30 -8.35 10.11
CA GLY A 216 -29.54 -7.55 9.17
C GLY A 216 -30.40 -6.49 8.49
N TYR A 217 -29.83 -5.79 7.54
CA TYR A 217 -30.59 -4.78 6.80
C TYR A 217 -30.22 -4.77 5.31
N ARG A 218 -31.14 -4.28 4.51
CA ARG A 218 -30.89 -3.92 3.12
C ARG A 218 -31.46 -2.53 2.89
N ILE A 219 -30.64 -1.66 2.34
CA ILE A 219 -31.05 -0.33 1.85
C ILE A 219 -30.77 -0.25 0.37
N GLU A 220 -31.62 0.49 -0.34
CA GLU A 220 -31.50 0.70 -1.77
C GLU A 220 -31.93 2.10 -2.17
N ARG A 221 -31.46 2.58 -3.31
CA ARG A 221 -31.86 3.84 -3.92
C ARG A 221 -32.00 3.67 -5.43
N VAL A 222 -32.90 4.44 -6.02
CA VAL A 222 -33.21 4.38 -7.45
C VAL A 222 -32.27 5.26 -8.26
N THR A 223 -31.91 6.42 -7.71
CA THR A 223 -31.00 7.39 -8.31
C THR A 223 -29.70 7.47 -7.52
N ASP A 224 -28.65 7.99 -8.13
CA ASP A 224 -27.37 8.24 -7.42
C ASP A 224 -27.48 9.53 -6.58
N GLY A 225 -28.43 9.52 -5.64
CA GLY A 225 -28.78 10.62 -4.74
C GLY A 225 -28.93 10.15 -3.30
N ILE A 226 -29.76 10.80 -2.54
CA ILE A 226 -30.02 10.57 -1.12
C ILE A 226 -31.34 9.87 -0.84
N ASP A 227 -32.00 9.32 -1.85
CA ASP A 227 -33.34 8.74 -1.81
C ASP A 227 -33.35 7.27 -1.30
N TRP A 228 -32.58 6.99 -0.25
CA TRP A 228 -32.47 5.67 0.35
C TRP A 228 -33.80 5.15 0.90
N LYS A 229 -34.08 3.90 0.65
CA LYS A 229 -35.21 3.14 1.20
C LYS A 229 -34.71 1.92 1.95
N LEU A 230 -35.34 1.63 3.07
CA LEU A 230 -35.09 0.41 3.83
C LEU A 230 -36.00 -0.70 3.32
N ASP A 231 -35.42 -1.83 2.92
CA ASP A 231 -36.20 -3.01 2.56
C ASP A 231 -36.96 -3.56 3.78
N ARG A 232 -38.21 -3.98 3.55
CA ARG A 232 -39.10 -4.55 4.59
C ARG A 232 -39.23 -3.66 5.84
N ALA A 233 -39.33 -2.36 5.65
CA ALA A 233 -39.66 -1.46 6.77
C ALA A 233 -41.05 -1.78 7.34
N ALA A 234 -41.13 -1.98 8.65
CA ALA A 234 -42.40 -2.19 9.33
C ALA A 234 -43.22 -0.88 9.36
N PRO A 235 -44.57 -0.95 9.47
CA PRO A 235 -45.38 0.26 9.58
C PRO A 235 -44.89 1.18 10.71
N GLY A 236 -44.67 2.45 10.38
CA GLY A 236 -44.17 3.46 11.32
C GLY A 236 -42.66 3.47 11.56
N GLN A 237 -41.90 2.65 10.84
CA GLN A 237 -40.44 2.75 10.79
C GLN A 237 -40.03 3.69 9.65
N THR A 238 -39.21 4.69 9.96
CA THR A 238 -38.63 5.61 9.00
C THR A 238 -37.11 5.44 9.02
N LEU A 239 -36.50 5.34 7.83
CA LEU A 239 -35.05 5.27 7.69
C LEU A 239 -34.43 6.64 7.97
N ASP A 240 -33.41 6.69 8.79
CA ASP A 240 -32.54 7.85 8.92
C ASP A 240 -31.60 7.91 7.71
N VAL A 241 -31.93 8.80 6.78
CA VAL A 241 -31.21 8.98 5.52
C VAL A 241 -29.73 9.36 5.76
N SER A 242 -29.44 10.11 6.81
CA SER A 242 -28.06 10.50 7.15
C SER A 242 -27.22 9.27 7.54
N ARG A 243 -27.81 8.34 8.28
CA ARG A 243 -27.12 7.09 8.65
C ARG A 243 -26.98 6.14 7.47
N ALA A 244 -27.96 6.08 6.58
CA ALA A 244 -27.87 5.33 5.33
C ALA A 244 -26.73 5.87 4.43
N ASN A 245 -26.63 7.19 4.31
CA ASN A 245 -25.52 7.83 3.59
C ASN A 245 -24.16 7.53 4.25
N ALA A 246 -24.06 7.63 5.58
CA ALA A 246 -22.83 7.33 6.29
C ALA A 246 -22.39 5.87 6.07
N ALA A 247 -23.33 4.91 6.13
CA ALA A 247 -23.06 3.49 5.89
C ALA A 247 -22.55 3.26 4.46
N SER A 248 -23.13 3.91 3.46
CA SER A 248 -22.67 3.81 2.07
C SER A 248 -21.33 4.51 1.86
N TYR A 249 -21.16 5.73 2.39
CA TYR A 249 -19.97 6.54 2.18
C TYR A 249 -18.73 5.96 2.86
N SER A 250 -18.89 5.26 3.99
CA SER A 250 -17.77 4.60 4.69
C SER A 250 -17.04 3.57 3.82
N LEU A 251 -17.71 3.05 2.77
CA LEU A 251 -17.17 2.08 1.83
C LEU A 251 -16.40 2.72 0.65
N SER A 252 -16.48 4.04 0.48
CA SER A 252 -15.89 4.74 -0.66
C SER A 252 -14.35 4.63 -0.72
N ARG A 253 -13.73 4.35 0.43
CA ARG A 253 -12.30 4.08 0.53
C ARG A 253 -11.99 3.17 1.70
N ILE A 254 -11.62 1.95 1.41
CA ILE A 254 -11.17 0.95 2.38
C ILE A 254 -9.69 0.67 2.11
N ASP A 255 -8.81 1.24 2.94
CA ASP A 255 -7.37 1.03 2.83
C ASP A 255 -6.96 -0.26 3.55
N ILE A 256 -5.95 -0.95 3.01
CA ILE A 256 -5.36 -2.16 3.60
C ILE A 256 -4.30 -1.73 4.62
N GLU A 257 -4.38 -2.21 5.85
CA GLU A 257 -3.34 -2.01 6.86
C GLU A 257 -2.26 -3.09 6.79
N ASP A 258 -2.69 -4.37 6.69
CA ASP A 258 -1.82 -5.53 6.55
C ASP A 258 -2.57 -6.71 5.90
N LEU A 259 -1.90 -7.84 5.75
CA LEU A 259 -2.49 -9.13 5.41
C LEU A 259 -2.49 -10.04 6.64
N ALA A 260 -3.53 -10.85 6.77
CA ALA A 260 -3.59 -11.84 7.84
C ALA A 260 -2.37 -12.78 7.79
N ALA A 261 -1.84 -13.14 8.96
CA ALA A 261 -0.87 -14.20 9.07
C ALA A 261 -1.52 -15.56 8.70
N PRO A 262 -0.74 -16.53 8.18
CA PRO A 262 -1.30 -17.83 7.77
C PRO A 262 -2.02 -18.60 8.88
N ASP A 263 -1.61 -18.38 10.14
CA ASP A 263 -2.15 -19.00 11.36
C ASP A 263 -3.13 -18.11 12.13
N ALA A 264 -3.51 -16.97 11.56
CA ALA A 264 -4.42 -16.03 12.22
C ALA A 264 -5.84 -16.63 12.36
N ASN A 265 -6.41 -16.50 13.54
CA ASN A 265 -7.84 -16.79 13.76
C ASN A 265 -8.68 -15.64 13.16
N THR A 266 -9.03 -15.79 11.90
CA THR A 266 -9.71 -14.72 11.15
C THR A 266 -11.23 -14.67 11.38
N GLY A 267 -11.85 -15.74 11.88
CA GLY A 267 -13.33 -15.85 12.06
C GLY A 267 -14.12 -15.87 10.74
N LEU A 268 -13.45 -16.14 9.61
CA LEU A 268 -14.09 -16.17 8.28
C LEU A 268 -14.88 -17.46 7.98
N ASP A 269 -14.93 -18.39 8.93
CA ASP A 269 -15.83 -19.56 8.93
C ASP A 269 -17.28 -19.15 9.16
N LYS A 270 -17.53 -18.07 9.92
CA LYS A 270 -18.84 -17.46 10.16
C LYS A 270 -18.75 -15.94 10.02
N PRO A 271 -18.64 -15.41 8.80
CA PRO A 271 -18.44 -13.98 8.60
C PRO A 271 -19.77 -13.20 8.68
N THR A 272 -19.69 -11.94 9.10
CA THR A 272 -20.69 -10.97 8.68
C THR A 272 -20.49 -10.70 7.19
N THR A 273 -21.55 -10.84 6.40
CA THR A 273 -21.51 -10.61 4.96
C THR A 273 -22.11 -9.26 4.61
N LEU A 274 -21.33 -8.44 3.93
CA LEU A 274 -21.76 -7.19 3.36
C LEU A 274 -21.75 -7.34 1.83
N THR A 275 -22.88 -7.02 1.18
CA THR A 275 -22.98 -7.00 -0.27
C THR A 275 -23.40 -5.60 -0.73
N ALA A 276 -22.60 -4.99 -1.59
CA ALA A 276 -22.91 -3.69 -2.19
C ALA A 276 -22.95 -3.82 -3.71
N THR A 277 -24.06 -3.40 -4.33
CA THR A 277 -24.13 -3.21 -5.79
C THR A 277 -23.99 -1.73 -6.11
N THR A 278 -23.38 -1.41 -7.22
CA THR A 278 -23.15 -0.02 -7.65
C THR A 278 -23.97 0.34 -8.88
N PHE A 279 -24.17 1.63 -9.13
CA PHE A 279 -24.76 2.10 -10.40
C PHE A 279 -23.87 1.79 -11.60
N ASP A 280 -22.58 1.55 -11.36
CA ASP A 280 -21.62 1.16 -12.40
C ASP A 280 -21.70 -0.33 -12.77
N GLY A 281 -22.62 -1.10 -12.17
CA GLY A 281 -22.82 -2.52 -12.50
C GLY A 281 -21.85 -3.48 -11.81
N LEU A 282 -21.15 -3.02 -10.78
CA LEU A 282 -20.26 -3.86 -9.97
C LEU A 282 -20.98 -4.37 -8.73
N THR A 283 -20.62 -5.56 -8.29
CA THR A 283 -21.05 -6.15 -7.02
C THR A 283 -19.81 -6.45 -6.18
N TYR A 284 -19.79 -5.90 -4.98
CA TYR A 284 -18.77 -6.13 -3.97
C TYR A 284 -19.34 -7.00 -2.86
N THR A 285 -18.69 -8.09 -2.56
CA THR A 285 -19.00 -8.94 -1.39
C THR A 285 -17.82 -8.90 -0.43
N LEU A 286 -18.05 -8.36 0.76
CA LEU A 286 -17.09 -8.34 1.85
C LEU A 286 -17.52 -9.34 2.91
N ARG A 287 -16.68 -10.35 3.16
CA ARG A 287 -16.84 -11.28 4.29
C ARG A 287 -15.96 -10.78 5.42
N ILE A 288 -16.60 -10.33 6.49
CA ILE A 288 -15.96 -9.70 7.64
C ILE A 288 -15.95 -10.72 8.78
N GLY A 289 -14.76 -11.14 9.16
CA GLY A 289 -14.51 -12.07 10.24
C GLY A 289 -14.35 -11.37 11.59
N ASN A 290 -13.40 -11.85 12.40
CA ASN A 290 -13.13 -11.29 13.72
C ASN A 290 -12.71 -9.82 13.64
N ILE A 291 -13.22 -9.05 14.60
CA ILE A 291 -12.77 -7.68 14.85
C ILE A 291 -12.04 -7.68 16.19
N GLU A 292 -10.74 -7.37 16.14
CA GLU A 292 -9.87 -7.34 17.32
C GLU A 292 -9.27 -5.95 17.47
N LYS A 293 -9.56 -5.30 18.58
CA LYS A 293 -9.19 -3.90 18.83
C LYS A 293 -9.74 -3.01 17.71
N ASP A 294 -8.86 -2.39 16.89
CA ASP A 294 -9.24 -1.52 15.78
C ASP A 294 -9.09 -2.20 14.40
N LYS A 295 -8.84 -3.52 14.34
CA LYS A 295 -8.57 -4.27 13.12
C LYS A 295 -9.67 -5.28 12.83
N ALA A 296 -10.08 -5.36 11.56
CA ALA A 296 -11.02 -6.35 11.06
C ALA A 296 -10.35 -7.22 9.99
N PHE A 297 -10.58 -8.54 10.05
CA PHE A 297 -10.19 -9.46 8.98
C PHE A 297 -11.27 -9.48 7.92
N VAL A 298 -10.91 -9.20 6.68
CA VAL A 298 -11.87 -9.08 5.58
C VAL A 298 -11.39 -9.81 4.35
N LYS A 299 -12.29 -10.59 3.75
CA LYS A 299 -12.12 -11.14 2.41
C LYS A 299 -13.03 -10.39 1.45
N VAL A 300 -12.49 -9.95 0.32
CA VAL A 300 -13.20 -9.14 -0.67
C VAL A 300 -13.35 -9.91 -1.96
N GLU A 301 -14.52 -9.84 -2.56
CA GLU A 301 -14.81 -10.36 -3.88
C GLU A 301 -15.49 -9.28 -4.71
N VAL A 302 -15.05 -9.11 -5.95
CA VAL A 302 -15.57 -8.09 -6.87
C VAL A 302 -16.02 -8.76 -8.15
N GLU A 303 -17.29 -8.64 -8.48
CA GLU A 303 -17.92 -9.21 -9.66
C GLU A 303 -18.52 -8.14 -10.56
N GLY A 304 -18.83 -8.53 -11.80
CA GLY A 304 -19.43 -7.66 -12.80
C GLY A 304 -18.42 -6.97 -13.71
N ALA A 305 -18.98 -6.15 -14.58
CA ALA A 305 -18.23 -5.29 -15.48
C ALA A 305 -18.84 -3.88 -15.44
N PRO A 306 -18.02 -2.83 -15.44
CA PRO A 306 -18.54 -1.47 -15.36
C PRO A 306 -19.39 -1.12 -16.58
N VAL A 307 -20.57 -0.59 -16.33
CA VAL A 307 -21.41 0.03 -17.36
C VAL A 307 -20.77 1.36 -17.73
N ARG A 308 -20.53 1.56 -19.01
CA ARG A 308 -19.85 2.73 -19.56
C ARG A 308 -20.76 3.43 -20.55
N GLU A 309 -21.31 4.55 -20.12
CA GLU A 309 -22.10 5.40 -20.99
C GLU A 309 -21.49 6.80 -21.03
N SER A 310 -21.10 7.23 -22.22
CA SER A 310 -20.74 8.61 -22.48
C SER A 310 -21.91 9.28 -23.19
N THR A 311 -22.69 10.09 -22.47
CA THR A 311 -23.80 10.85 -23.07
C THR A 311 -23.26 12.19 -23.55
N PRO A 312 -23.15 12.42 -24.86
CA PRO A 312 -22.69 13.69 -25.40
C PRO A 312 -23.73 14.80 -25.18
N PRO A 313 -23.30 16.04 -24.89
CA PRO A 313 -24.19 17.22 -24.93
C PRO A 313 -24.80 17.43 -26.33
N LYS A 314 -26.03 17.98 -26.40
CA LYS A 314 -26.77 18.12 -27.66
C LYS A 314 -26.09 19.01 -28.70
N ASP A 315 -25.24 19.96 -28.30
CA ASP A 315 -24.61 20.96 -29.18
C ASP A 315 -23.10 21.05 -28.95
N GLU A 316 -22.42 19.88 -28.91
CA GLU A 316 -20.98 19.79 -28.59
C GLU A 316 -20.12 20.24 -29.79
N LYS A 317 -19.19 21.15 -29.56
CA LYS A 317 -18.17 21.55 -30.56
C LYS A 317 -17.14 20.45 -30.76
N ALA A 318 -16.52 20.36 -31.95
CA ALA A 318 -15.57 19.31 -32.27
C ALA A 318 -14.37 19.24 -31.28
N GLU A 319 -13.84 20.39 -30.84
CA GLU A 319 -12.76 20.45 -29.86
C GLU A 319 -13.15 19.94 -28.48
N ASP A 320 -14.41 20.22 -28.06
CA ASP A 320 -14.93 19.77 -26.77
C ASP A 320 -15.24 18.26 -26.79
N LYS A 321 -15.69 17.75 -27.96
CA LYS A 321 -15.89 16.33 -28.20
C LYS A 321 -14.58 15.55 -28.05
N GLU A 322 -13.48 16.01 -28.68
CA GLU A 322 -12.17 15.34 -28.59
C GLU A 322 -11.66 15.31 -27.14
N LYS A 323 -11.78 16.44 -26.41
CA LYS A 323 -11.39 16.52 -25.00
C LYS A 323 -12.22 15.57 -24.13
N ARG A 324 -13.53 15.52 -24.35
CA ARG A 324 -14.44 14.64 -23.60
C ARG A 324 -14.13 13.17 -23.89
N GLU A 325 -13.95 12.80 -25.15
CA GLU A 325 -13.64 11.41 -25.54
C GLU A 325 -12.30 10.96 -24.95
N LYS A 326 -11.29 11.84 -24.95
CA LYS A 326 -9.99 11.56 -24.31
C LYS A 326 -10.13 11.41 -22.80
N ALA A 327 -10.85 12.34 -22.14
CA ALA A 327 -11.09 12.25 -20.69
C ALA A 327 -11.85 10.96 -20.33
N PHE A 328 -12.87 10.60 -21.09
CA PHE A 328 -13.62 9.37 -20.91
C PHE A 328 -12.76 8.11 -21.11
N ALA A 329 -11.89 8.11 -22.12
CA ALA A 329 -10.95 7.00 -22.33
C ALA A 329 -9.95 6.85 -21.17
N ASP A 330 -9.42 7.97 -20.68
CA ASP A 330 -8.48 7.98 -19.55
C ASP A 330 -9.16 7.53 -18.23
N GLU A 331 -10.38 7.99 -17.97
CA GLU A 331 -11.18 7.57 -16.81
C GLU A 331 -11.53 6.09 -16.87
N THR A 332 -11.96 5.62 -18.07
CA THR A 332 -12.26 4.22 -18.33
C THR A 332 -11.06 3.33 -18.05
N LYS A 333 -9.88 3.72 -18.56
CA LYS A 333 -8.65 2.98 -18.33
C LYS A 333 -8.29 2.90 -16.84
N LYS A 334 -8.37 4.01 -16.11
CA LYS A 334 -8.10 4.04 -14.66
C LYS A 334 -9.07 3.16 -13.89
N LEU A 335 -10.34 3.18 -14.26
CA LEU A 335 -11.35 2.33 -13.64
C LEU A 335 -11.07 0.84 -13.90
N ASP A 336 -10.69 0.46 -15.12
CA ASP A 336 -10.33 -0.90 -15.47
C ASP A 336 -9.13 -1.40 -14.69
N GLU A 337 -8.09 -0.58 -14.59
CA GLU A 337 -6.88 -0.89 -13.81
C GLU A 337 -7.22 -1.07 -12.32
N ARG A 338 -8.09 -0.19 -11.78
CA ARG A 338 -8.58 -0.31 -10.40
C ARG A 338 -9.34 -1.63 -10.19
N ILE A 339 -10.32 -1.93 -11.03
CA ILE A 339 -11.15 -3.13 -10.92
C ILE A 339 -10.30 -4.39 -11.09
N ALA A 340 -9.38 -4.40 -12.06
CA ALA A 340 -8.47 -5.53 -12.25
C ALA A 340 -7.63 -5.79 -11.00
N ARG A 341 -7.12 -4.75 -10.34
CA ARG A 341 -6.41 -4.84 -9.08
C ARG A 341 -7.33 -5.34 -7.96
N GLU A 342 -8.51 -4.75 -7.79
CA GLU A 342 -9.47 -5.11 -6.75
C GLU A 342 -9.92 -6.58 -6.86
N LYS A 343 -10.09 -7.10 -8.08
CA LYS A 343 -10.41 -8.51 -8.33
C LYS A 343 -9.32 -9.48 -7.87
N THR A 344 -8.06 -9.04 -7.77
CA THR A 344 -6.97 -9.88 -7.23
C THR A 344 -7.02 -10.02 -5.71
N LEU A 345 -7.74 -9.13 -5.01
CA LEU A 345 -7.81 -9.14 -3.54
C LEU A 345 -8.56 -10.35 -2.98
N LYS A 346 -9.37 -11.04 -3.79
CA LYS A 346 -10.09 -12.27 -3.39
C LYS A 346 -9.17 -13.38 -2.88
N ASP A 347 -7.91 -13.38 -3.30
CA ASP A 347 -6.95 -14.42 -2.96
C ASP A 347 -6.29 -14.19 -1.58
N TYR A 348 -6.59 -13.06 -0.94
CA TYR A 348 -5.98 -12.65 0.32
C TYR A 348 -7.03 -12.40 1.41
N VAL A 349 -6.60 -12.55 2.66
CA VAL A 349 -7.35 -12.06 3.82
C VAL A 349 -6.72 -10.75 4.26
N LEU A 350 -7.46 -9.69 4.09
CA LEU A 350 -7.03 -8.33 4.37
C LEU A 350 -7.23 -8.00 5.84
N VAL A 351 -6.32 -7.21 6.39
CA VAL A 351 -6.50 -6.52 7.67
C VAL A 351 -6.78 -5.05 7.39
N ILE A 352 -7.94 -4.58 7.81
CA ILE A 352 -8.36 -3.19 7.61
C ILE A 352 -8.75 -2.55 8.93
N SER A 353 -8.87 -1.22 8.97
CA SER A 353 -9.38 -0.52 10.15
C SER A 353 -10.86 -0.84 10.38
N ALA A 354 -11.19 -1.37 11.57
CA ALA A 354 -12.57 -1.65 11.94
C ALA A 354 -13.45 -0.38 11.97
N LYS A 355 -12.85 0.79 12.22
CA LYS A 355 -13.55 2.09 12.20
C LYS A 355 -14.15 2.41 10.83
N LYS A 356 -13.54 1.93 9.74
CA LYS A 356 -14.08 2.10 8.40
C LYS A 356 -15.39 1.36 8.17
N LEU A 357 -15.64 0.30 8.91
CA LEU A 357 -16.85 -0.50 8.80
C LEU A 357 -17.91 -0.11 9.83
N ALA A 358 -17.61 0.76 10.80
CA ALA A 358 -18.47 1.04 11.95
C ALA A 358 -19.88 1.52 11.55
N ASP A 359 -19.98 2.43 10.58
CA ASP A 359 -21.25 2.95 10.10
C ASP A 359 -22.04 1.90 9.31
N THR A 360 -21.35 1.08 8.53
CA THR A 360 -21.98 0.02 7.73
C THR A 360 -22.42 -1.16 8.60
N LEU A 361 -21.67 -1.49 9.66
CA LEU A 361 -22.00 -2.62 10.55
C LEU A 361 -23.01 -2.26 11.65
N ARG A 362 -23.67 -1.10 11.56
CA ARG A 362 -24.76 -0.74 12.47
C ARG A 362 -25.88 -1.78 12.42
N LYS A 363 -26.53 -1.99 13.55
CA LYS A 363 -27.74 -2.81 13.61
C LYS A 363 -28.89 -2.12 12.86
N ARG A 364 -29.81 -2.90 12.31
CA ARG A 364 -30.99 -2.39 11.60
C ARG A 364 -31.74 -1.31 12.40
N ALA A 365 -31.94 -1.53 13.69
CA ALA A 365 -32.63 -0.57 14.56
C ALA A 365 -31.91 0.77 14.70
N GLU A 366 -30.59 0.80 14.54
CA GLU A 366 -29.78 2.01 14.62
C GLU A 366 -29.86 2.84 13.32
N LEU A 367 -30.35 2.27 12.22
CA LEU A 367 -30.59 2.99 10.97
C LEU A 367 -31.93 3.71 10.92
N LEU A 368 -32.79 3.53 11.95
CA LEU A 368 -34.10 4.14 11.98
C LEU A 368 -34.05 5.50 12.70
N GLU A 369 -34.96 6.38 12.31
CA GLU A 369 -35.19 7.62 13.03
C GLU A 369 -35.63 7.32 14.47
N GLN A 370 -34.98 7.97 15.43
CA GLN A 370 -35.42 7.88 16.82
C GLN A 370 -36.69 8.76 16.97
N LYS A 371 -37.81 8.18 17.36
CA LYS A 371 -38.97 8.97 17.74
C LYS A 371 -38.56 9.93 18.85
N LYS A 372 -38.63 11.24 18.63
CA LYS A 372 -38.52 12.22 19.68
C LYS A 372 -39.55 11.85 20.76
N PRO A 373 -39.16 11.77 22.05
CA PRO A 373 -40.15 11.60 23.10
C PRO A 373 -41.17 12.74 22.98
N GLU A 374 -42.45 12.39 22.81
CA GLU A 374 -43.55 13.40 22.84
C GLU A 374 -43.40 14.17 24.14
N GLY A 375 -43.10 15.47 24.02
CA GLY A 375 -43.03 16.34 25.19
C GLY A 375 -44.34 16.29 25.96
N LYS A 376 -44.29 15.91 27.25
CA LYS A 376 -45.45 15.99 28.13
C LYS A 376 -46.08 17.37 27.96
N PRO A 377 -47.41 17.45 27.70
CA PRO A 377 -48.06 18.74 27.61
C PRO A 377 -47.84 19.50 28.93
N ALA A 378 -47.34 20.72 28.82
CA ALA A 378 -47.15 21.60 29.97
C ALA A 378 -48.49 21.76 30.68
N ALA A 379 -48.55 21.29 31.92
CA ALA A 379 -49.69 21.51 32.78
C ALA A 379 -49.92 23.05 32.90
N LYS A 380 -50.99 23.53 32.31
CA LYS A 380 -51.47 24.91 32.54
C LYS A 380 -51.81 25.04 34.02
N LYS A 381 -51.09 25.92 34.70
CA LYS A 381 -51.52 26.49 36.00
C LYS A 381 -52.51 27.60 35.76
#